data_bcf2ad55357a3847531a8abc2d945d07
#
_entry.id   bcf2ad55357a3847531a8abc2d945d07
#
_cell.length_a   1.000
_cell.length_b   1.000
_cell.length_c   1.000
_cell.angle_alpha   90.00
_cell.angle_beta   90.00
_cell.angle_gamma   90.00
#
_symmetry.space_group_name_H-M   'P 1'
#
loop_
_entity.id
_entity.type
_entity.pdbx_description
1 polymer ?
#
loop_
_entity_poly.entity_id
_entity_poly.type
_entity_poly.pdbx_seq_one_letter_code
_entity_poly.pdbx_strand_id
1 'polypeptide(L)'
;MERRTLPGRLTWQLGEVVTTQPETARTKSITLIVPNWMGHQAGQHVDVRLTAADGYQAERSYSIASPPEEAPRVTLTVERLDDGEVSPYLTEELRVGNKLELRGPIGGYFVWEAQMGGPLLLVAGGSGIVPLIAMLRHRAAAGGSVATRLLDSSRSYADIIYRDELDRLVKNTTMLEVVHTLTRAQPPGWTGYHRRIDPEMLREVAWSSDQRPLTFICGPTPFVETAAASLVTLGHDPARIKTERFGPTGEA
;
A
#
# COMPACT_ATOMS: atom_id res chain seq x y z
N MET A 1 -14.17 -31.98 -3.41
CA MET A 1 -13.37 -31.53 -4.58
C MET A 1 -14.08 -30.32 -5.17
N GLU A 2 -13.84 -29.13 -4.58
CA GLU A 2 -14.44 -27.88 -5.02
C GLU A 2 -13.80 -27.45 -6.35
N ARG A 3 -14.63 -27.27 -7.37
CA ARG A 3 -14.20 -26.73 -8.66
C ARG A 3 -13.74 -25.28 -8.43
N ARG A 4 -12.44 -25.04 -8.48
CA ARG A 4 -11.89 -23.70 -8.67
C ARG A 4 -12.50 -23.17 -9.97
N THR A 5 -13.47 -22.28 -9.85
CA THR A 5 -13.93 -21.46 -10.96
C THR A 5 -12.75 -20.66 -11.47
N LEU A 6 -12.41 -20.80 -12.75
CA LEU A 6 -11.45 -19.93 -13.41
C LEU A 6 -11.91 -18.48 -13.21
N PRO A 7 -11.01 -17.55 -12.87
CA PRO A 7 -11.39 -16.15 -12.73
C PRO A 7 -12.00 -15.69 -14.06
N GLY A 8 -13.26 -15.21 -14.00
CA GLY A 8 -13.93 -14.62 -15.14
C GLY A 8 -13.07 -13.50 -15.73
N ARG A 9 -13.21 -13.25 -17.03
CA ARG A 9 -12.49 -12.15 -17.71
C ARG A 9 -12.76 -10.86 -16.95
N LEU A 10 -11.72 -10.21 -16.44
CA LEU A 10 -11.82 -8.93 -15.75
C LEU A 10 -12.46 -7.91 -16.70
N THR A 11 -13.54 -7.29 -16.26
CA THR A 11 -14.29 -6.27 -17.01
C THR A 11 -14.12 -4.90 -16.35
N TRP A 12 -14.20 -3.85 -17.16
CA TRP A 12 -14.27 -2.49 -16.69
C TRP A 12 -15.61 -2.25 -15.99
N GLN A 13 -15.56 -1.63 -14.82
CA GLN A 13 -16.70 -1.27 -14.00
C GLN A 13 -16.67 0.23 -13.71
N LEU A 14 -17.83 0.82 -13.48
CA LEU A 14 -17.95 2.20 -13.05
C LEU A 14 -18.09 2.23 -11.52
N GLY A 15 -17.18 2.92 -10.84
CA GLY A 15 -17.28 3.29 -9.43
C GLY A 15 -17.66 4.76 -9.29
N GLU A 16 -18.58 5.06 -8.39
CA GLU A 16 -18.93 6.43 -8.04
C GLU A 16 -18.11 6.91 -6.85
N VAL A 17 -17.47 8.08 -6.97
CA VAL A 17 -16.70 8.70 -5.91
C VAL A 17 -17.64 9.20 -4.82
N VAL A 18 -17.51 8.67 -3.60
CA VAL A 18 -18.35 9.04 -2.46
C VAL A 18 -17.62 9.91 -1.44
N THR A 19 -16.30 9.78 -1.34
CA THR A 19 -15.47 10.64 -0.49
C THR A 19 -14.10 10.86 -1.10
N THR A 20 -13.51 12.01 -0.80
CA THR A 20 -12.09 12.28 -1.08
C THR A 20 -11.47 12.89 0.18
N GLN A 21 -10.26 12.47 0.55
CA GLN A 21 -9.55 12.95 1.73
C GLN A 21 -8.09 13.25 1.37
N PRO A 22 -7.58 14.46 1.61
CA PRO A 22 -6.14 14.72 1.55
C PRO A 22 -5.41 13.93 2.63
N GLU A 23 -4.37 13.20 2.26
CA GLU A 23 -3.46 12.51 3.19
C GLU A 23 -2.20 13.35 3.44
N THR A 24 -1.67 13.93 2.37
CA THR A 24 -0.53 14.85 2.37
C THR A 24 -0.77 15.95 1.33
N ALA A 25 0.14 16.91 1.19
CA ALA A 25 0.06 17.92 0.14
C ALA A 25 0.01 17.35 -1.29
N ARG A 26 0.48 16.12 -1.49
CA ARG A 26 0.58 15.47 -2.81
C ARG A 26 -0.22 14.17 -2.91
N THR A 27 -0.85 13.73 -1.84
CA THR A 27 -1.50 12.42 -1.78
C THR A 27 -2.95 12.58 -1.34
N LYS A 28 -3.86 11.92 -2.05
CA LYS A 28 -5.30 11.93 -1.80
C LYS A 28 -5.87 10.52 -1.78
N SER A 29 -6.66 10.21 -0.76
CA SER A 29 -7.51 9.02 -0.72
C SER A 29 -8.84 9.32 -1.40
N ILE A 30 -9.29 8.38 -2.24
CA ILE A 30 -10.50 8.44 -3.05
C ILE A 30 -11.30 7.17 -2.79
N THR A 31 -12.47 7.31 -2.17
CA THR A 31 -13.36 6.16 -1.92
C THR A 31 -14.46 6.10 -2.96
N LEU A 32 -14.62 4.93 -3.57
CA LEU A 32 -15.63 4.64 -4.57
C LEU A 32 -16.62 3.60 -4.05
N ILE A 33 -17.87 3.72 -4.46
CA ILE A 33 -18.84 2.61 -4.43
C ILE A 33 -18.84 1.96 -5.81
N VAL A 34 -18.55 0.66 -5.82
CA VAL A 34 -18.52 -0.17 -7.05
C VAL A 34 -19.62 -1.23 -6.93
N PRO A 35 -20.81 -1.02 -7.55
CA PRO A 35 -21.99 -1.84 -7.26
C PRO A 35 -21.82 -3.35 -7.47
N ASN A 36 -21.01 -3.75 -8.44
CA ASN A 36 -20.76 -5.16 -8.78
C ASN A 36 -19.39 -5.65 -8.28
N TRP A 37 -18.85 -5.01 -7.25
CA TRP A 37 -17.56 -5.42 -6.69
C TRP A 37 -17.65 -6.78 -6.01
N MET A 38 -16.90 -7.75 -6.53
CA MET A 38 -16.88 -9.13 -6.01
C MET A 38 -16.01 -9.33 -4.77
N GLY A 39 -15.49 -8.24 -4.21
CA GLY A 39 -14.52 -8.29 -3.12
C GLY A 39 -13.07 -8.30 -3.63
N HIS A 40 -12.12 -8.16 -2.71
CA HIS A 40 -10.69 -8.19 -2.98
C HIS A 40 -9.94 -8.76 -1.77
N GLN A 41 -8.64 -9.00 -1.92
CA GLN A 41 -7.73 -9.35 -0.83
C GLN A 41 -6.82 -8.18 -0.52
N ALA A 42 -6.40 -8.04 0.74
CA ALA A 42 -5.47 -6.97 1.14
C ALA A 42 -4.12 -7.12 0.43
N GLY A 43 -3.71 -6.07 -0.29
CA GLY A 43 -2.51 -6.05 -1.13
C GLY A 43 -2.79 -6.16 -2.63
N GLN A 44 -4.04 -6.34 -3.08
CA GLN A 44 -4.41 -6.28 -4.48
C GLN A 44 -4.54 -4.84 -4.98
N HIS A 45 -4.55 -4.67 -6.31
CA HIS A 45 -4.69 -3.39 -7.00
C HIS A 45 -5.83 -3.42 -8.02
N VAL A 46 -6.14 -2.27 -8.57
CA VAL A 46 -7.02 -2.08 -9.74
C VAL A 46 -6.29 -1.29 -10.80
N ASP A 47 -6.66 -1.50 -12.06
CA ASP A 47 -6.38 -0.54 -13.12
C ASP A 47 -7.48 0.52 -13.14
N VAL A 48 -7.08 1.78 -13.25
CA VAL A 48 -7.95 2.93 -13.45
C VAL A 48 -7.73 3.45 -14.85
N ARG A 49 -8.81 3.77 -15.56
CA ARG A 49 -8.79 4.33 -16.90
C ARG A 49 -9.49 5.69 -16.94
N LEU A 50 -8.83 6.64 -17.54
CA LEU A 50 -9.41 7.91 -17.93
C LEU A 50 -9.57 7.94 -19.45
N THR A 51 -10.72 8.45 -19.92
CA THR A 51 -10.99 8.63 -21.34
C THR A 51 -11.20 10.12 -21.62
N ALA A 52 -10.36 10.71 -22.45
CA ALA A 52 -10.48 12.09 -22.89
C ALA A 52 -11.60 12.27 -23.92
N ALA A 53 -12.01 13.52 -24.17
CA ALA A 53 -13.12 13.82 -25.07
C ALA A 53 -12.87 13.40 -26.54
N ASP A 54 -11.61 13.31 -26.94
CA ASP A 54 -11.18 12.83 -28.28
C ASP A 54 -11.08 11.29 -28.37
N GLY A 55 -11.36 10.57 -27.26
CA GLY A 55 -11.29 9.12 -27.18
C GLY A 55 -9.92 8.56 -26.75
N TYR A 56 -8.91 9.40 -26.51
CA TYR A 56 -7.64 8.96 -25.94
C TYR A 56 -7.85 8.35 -24.56
N GLN A 57 -7.14 7.25 -24.28
CA GLN A 57 -7.25 6.53 -23.01
C GLN A 57 -5.89 6.41 -22.33
N ALA A 58 -5.86 6.75 -21.05
CA ALA A 58 -4.71 6.54 -20.16
C ALA A 58 -5.10 5.57 -19.03
N GLU A 59 -4.30 4.52 -18.84
CA GLU A 59 -4.52 3.51 -17.78
C GLU A 59 -3.34 3.50 -16.81
N ARG A 60 -3.64 3.41 -15.50
CA ARG A 60 -2.63 3.26 -14.43
C ARG A 60 -3.15 2.33 -13.35
N SER A 61 -2.24 1.55 -12.79
CA SER A 61 -2.55 0.65 -11.67
C SER A 61 -2.41 1.36 -10.34
N TYR A 62 -3.37 1.14 -9.44
CA TYR A 62 -3.38 1.68 -8.09
C TYR A 62 -3.73 0.59 -7.09
N SER A 63 -2.90 0.46 -6.04
CA SER A 63 -3.17 -0.45 -4.94
C SER A 63 -4.45 -0.06 -4.20
N ILE A 64 -5.21 -1.06 -3.79
CA ILE A 64 -6.42 -0.86 -2.98
C ILE A 64 -5.98 -0.60 -1.54
N ALA A 65 -6.44 0.52 -0.98
CA ALA A 65 -6.17 0.92 0.40
C ALA A 65 -7.20 0.40 1.40
N SER A 66 -8.48 0.23 0.97
CA SER A 66 -9.52 -0.33 1.83
C SER A 66 -9.27 -1.80 2.15
N PRO A 67 -9.67 -2.26 3.33
CA PRO A 67 -9.65 -3.69 3.65
C PRO A 67 -10.79 -4.42 2.91
N PRO A 68 -10.68 -5.74 2.73
CA PRO A 68 -11.72 -6.56 2.09
C PRO A 68 -13.11 -6.44 2.71
N GLU A 69 -13.18 -6.19 4.01
CA GLU A 69 -14.40 -6.10 4.81
C GLU A 69 -15.28 -4.89 4.44
N GLU A 70 -14.73 -3.90 3.76
CA GLU A 70 -15.47 -2.69 3.37
C GLU A 70 -16.22 -2.83 2.03
N ALA A 71 -16.14 -3.98 1.35
CA ALA A 71 -16.87 -4.17 0.09
C ALA A 71 -18.36 -3.80 0.25
N PRO A 72 -18.97 -3.08 -0.71
CA PRO A 72 -18.49 -2.76 -2.07
C PRO A 72 -17.70 -1.44 -2.17
N ARG A 73 -17.20 -0.90 -1.06
CA ARG A 73 -16.33 0.27 -1.05
C ARG A 73 -14.92 -0.11 -1.47
N VAL A 74 -14.35 0.69 -2.35
CA VAL A 74 -12.95 0.57 -2.81
C VAL A 74 -12.29 1.92 -2.59
N THR A 75 -11.27 1.96 -1.75
CA THR A 75 -10.47 3.17 -1.53
C THR A 75 -9.14 3.04 -2.25
N LEU A 76 -8.82 4.03 -3.07
CA LEU A 76 -7.52 4.20 -3.71
C LEU A 76 -6.82 5.38 -3.08
N THR A 77 -5.51 5.29 -2.86
CA THR A 77 -4.72 6.42 -2.41
C THR A 77 -3.65 6.72 -3.45
N VAL A 78 -3.72 7.92 -3.99
CA VAL A 78 -2.99 8.35 -5.16
C VAL A 78 -2.02 9.45 -4.79
N GLU A 79 -0.73 9.23 -5.04
CA GLU A 79 0.29 10.27 -4.98
C GLU A 79 0.38 10.97 -6.35
N ARG A 80 0.35 12.30 -6.36
CA ARG A 80 0.46 13.11 -7.57
C ARG A 80 1.88 13.06 -8.13
N LEU A 81 1.98 12.69 -9.38
CA LEU A 81 3.16 12.85 -10.23
C LEU A 81 2.92 14.05 -11.15
N ASP A 82 3.77 15.07 -11.10
CA ASP A 82 3.53 16.34 -11.80
C ASP A 82 3.54 16.19 -13.33
N ASP A 83 4.29 15.21 -13.83
CA ASP A 83 4.38 14.83 -15.24
C ASP A 83 3.47 13.65 -15.62
N GLY A 84 2.63 13.19 -14.68
CA GLY A 84 1.71 12.08 -14.90
C GLY A 84 0.42 12.50 -15.62
N GLU A 85 -0.17 11.62 -16.40
CA GLU A 85 -1.43 11.86 -17.11
C GLU A 85 -2.68 11.59 -16.26
N VAL A 86 -2.61 10.65 -15.32
CA VAL A 86 -3.76 10.17 -14.54
C VAL A 86 -3.78 10.73 -13.14
N SER A 87 -2.63 10.70 -12.42
CA SER A 87 -2.58 11.10 -11.03
C SER A 87 -2.92 12.58 -10.77
N PRO A 88 -2.58 13.58 -11.63
CA PRO A 88 -3.02 14.96 -11.44
C PRO A 88 -4.55 15.08 -11.49
N TYR A 89 -5.20 14.47 -12.48
CA TYR A 89 -6.67 14.46 -12.55
C TYR A 89 -7.30 13.88 -11.29
N LEU A 90 -6.84 12.72 -10.83
CA LEU A 90 -7.38 12.04 -9.64
C LEU A 90 -7.20 12.87 -8.37
N THR A 91 -6.10 13.59 -8.25
CA THR A 91 -5.77 14.36 -7.04
C THR A 91 -6.33 15.78 -7.06
N GLU A 92 -6.46 16.42 -8.21
CA GLU A 92 -6.82 17.83 -8.31
C GLU A 92 -8.22 18.10 -8.85
N GLU A 93 -8.68 17.30 -9.82
CA GLU A 93 -9.92 17.58 -10.55
C GLU A 93 -11.09 16.68 -10.10
N LEU A 94 -10.82 15.42 -9.72
CA LEU A 94 -11.86 14.47 -9.36
C LEU A 94 -12.64 14.93 -8.11
N ARG A 95 -13.98 14.88 -8.21
CA ARG A 95 -14.90 15.31 -7.15
C ARG A 95 -15.86 14.20 -6.75
N VAL A 96 -16.45 14.32 -5.57
CA VAL A 96 -17.57 13.47 -5.13
C VAL A 96 -18.70 13.54 -6.15
N GLY A 97 -19.29 12.38 -6.48
CA GLY A 97 -20.30 12.19 -7.51
C GLY A 97 -19.73 11.90 -8.90
N ASN A 98 -18.42 12.11 -9.14
CA ASN A 98 -17.82 11.69 -10.41
C ASN A 98 -17.78 10.16 -10.50
N LYS A 99 -17.75 9.65 -11.72
CA LYS A 99 -17.59 8.22 -12.00
C LYS A 99 -16.20 7.96 -12.54
N LEU A 100 -15.61 6.85 -12.09
CA LEU A 100 -14.29 6.40 -12.49
C LEU A 100 -14.36 4.97 -13.02
N GLU A 101 -13.74 4.72 -14.16
CA GLU A 101 -13.61 3.37 -14.70
C GLU A 101 -12.48 2.63 -13.99
N LEU A 102 -12.78 1.46 -13.47
CA LEU A 102 -11.79 0.59 -12.84
C LEU A 102 -11.97 -0.87 -13.27
N ARG A 103 -10.88 -1.60 -13.28
CA ARG A 103 -10.82 -3.02 -13.58
C ARG A 103 -10.01 -3.74 -12.51
N GLY A 104 -10.61 -4.75 -11.91
CA GLY A 104 -9.96 -5.51 -10.84
C GLY A 104 -10.96 -6.38 -10.06
N PRO A 105 -10.54 -6.94 -8.92
CA PRO A 105 -9.18 -6.82 -8.34
C PRO A 105 -8.14 -7.60 -9.12
N ILE A 106 -6.90 -7.12 -9.13
CA ILE A 106 -5.76 -7.70 -9.82
C ILE A 106 -4.68 -8.05 -8.80
N GLY A 107 -3.92 -9.12 -9.08
CA GLY A 107 -2.84 -9.59 -8.23
C GLY A 107 -3.25 -10.76 -7.34
N GLY A 108 -2.27 -11.52 -6.86
CA GLY A 108 -2.45 -12.69 -5.99
C GLY A 108 -1.16 -13.09 -5.29
N TYR A 109 -0.04 -12.51 -5.71
CA TYR A 109 1.27 -12.74 -5.10
C TYR A 109 1.48 -11.87 -3.86
N PHE A 110 1.16 -10.58 -3.96
CA PHE A 110 1.37 -9.58 -2.91
C PHE A 110 0.12 -9.43 -2.03
N VAL A 111 -0.40 -10.54 -1.53
CA VAL A 111 -1.60 -10.57 -0.69
C VAL A 111 -1.31 -11.18 0.67
N TRP A 112 -1.96 -10.64 1.71
CA TRP A 112 -1.94 -11.17 3.06
C TRP A 112 -3.37 -11.35 3.59
N GLU A 113 -3.58 -12.47 4.25
CA GLU A 113 -4.81 -12.82 4.96
C GLU A 113 -4.47 -13.24 6.40
N ALA A 114 -5.35 -12.93 7.35
CA ALA A 114 -5.10 -13.16 8.76
C ALA A 114 -4.76 -14.62 9.11
N GLN A 115 -5.33 -15.58 8.38
CA GLN A 115 -5.04 -17.00 8.55
C GLN A 115 -3.64 -17.42 8.09
N MET A 116 -2.92 -16.60 7.33
CA MET A 116 -1.51 -16.86 7.00
C MET A 116 -0.60 -16.73 8.22
N GLY A 117 -1.10 -16.12 9.29
CA GLY A 117 -0.35 -15.90 10.53
C GLY A 117 0.75 -14.85 10.39
N GLY A 118 1.76 -14.97 11.25
CA GLY A 118 2.89 -14.05 11.37
C GLY A 118 4.05 -14.67 12.13
N PRO A 119 4.99 -13.84 12.61
CA PRO A 119 4.94 -12.37 12.64
C PRO A 119 4.99 -11.73 11.25
N LEU A 120 4.46 -10.52 11.15
CA LEU A 120 4.34 -9.78 9.91
C LEU A 120 5.31 -8.60 9.91
N LEU A 121 6.14 -8.50 8.88
CA LEU A 121 7.02 -7.35 8.64
C LEU A 121 6.56 -6.63 7.37
N LEU A 122 6.19 -5.37 7.53
CA LEU A 122 5.77 -4.48 6.46
C LEU A 122 6.83 -3.40 6.26
N VAL A 123 7.27 -3.17 5.01
CA VAL A 123 8.31 -2.18 4.70
C VAL A 123 7.82 -1.31 3.56
N ALA A 124 7.56 -0.04 3.86
CA ALA A 124 6.95 0.93 2.96
C ALA A 124 7.93 2.01 2.52
N GLY A 125 7.94 2.36 1.24
CA GLY A 125 8.61 3.54 0.71
C GLY A 125 7.60 4.49 0.05
N GLY A 126 7.31 5.65 0.69
CA GLY A 126 6.33 6.62 0.19
C GLY A 126 4.96 6.01 -0.03
N SER A 127 4.37 6.15 -1.22
CA SER A 127 3.06 5.57 -1.56
C SER A 127 3.03 4.03 -1.56
N GLY A 128 4.16 3.35 -1.36
CA GLY A 128 4.20 1.91 -1.07
C GLY A 128 3.50 1.49 0.22
N ILE A 129 3.17 2.44 1.08
CA ILE A 129 2.32 2.19 2.26
C ILE A 129 0.90 1.74 1.86
N VAL A 130 0.41 2.09 0.66
CA VAL A 130 -0.99 1.90 0.28
C VAL A 130 -1.45 0.43 0.31
N PRO A 131 -0.79 -0.55 -0.31
CA PRO A 131 -1.19 -1.94 -0.16
C PRO A 131 -0.98 -2.47 1.26
N LEU A 132 -0.03 -1.89 2.02
CA LEU A 132 0.29 -2.32 3.38
C LEU A 132 -0.72 -1.79 4.40
N ILE A 133 -1.31 -0.60 4.21
CA ILE A 133 -2.40 -0.12 5.07
C ILE A 133 -3.65 -0.98 4.91
N ALA A 134 -3.93 -1.51 3.70
CA ALA A 134 -5.01 -2.48 3.52
C ALA A 134 -4.79 -3.74 4.36
N MET A 135 -3.54 -4.23 4.45
CA MET A 135 -3.18 -5.35 5.32
C MET A 135 -3.35 -5.02 6.80
N LEU A 136 -2.96 -3.82 7.24
CA LEU A 136 -3.13 -3.37 8.63
C LEU A 136 -4.60 -3.21 9.01
N ARG A 137 -5.42 -2.65 8.11
CA ARG A 137 -6.87 -2.52 8.28
C ARG A 137 -7.55 -3.89 8.34
N HIS A 138 -7.20 -4.80 7.42
CA HIS A 138 -7.67 -6.19 7.44
C HIS A 138 -7.26 -6.91 8.73
N ARG A 139 -6.00 -6.74 9.16
CA ARG A 139 -5.52 -7.28 10.45
C ARG A 139 -6.36 -6.77 11.62
N ALA A 140 -6.67 -5.47 11.66
CA ALA A 140 -7.48 -4.89 12.72
C ALA A 140 -8.91 -5.45 12.71
N ALA A 141 -9.54 -5.59 11.55
CA ALA A 141 -10.86 -6.19 11.38
C ALA A 141 -10.89 -7.66 11.81
N ALA A 142 -9.80 -8.40 11.59
CA ALA A 142 -9.64 -9.81 12.01
C ALA A 142 -9.25 -9.98 13.51
N GLY A 143 -9.34 -8.94 14.33
CA GLY A 143 -9.06 -8.98 15.77
C GLY A 143 -7.63 -8.65 16.18
N GLY A 144 -6.76 -8.26 15.25
CA GLY A 144 -5.46 -7.66 15.53
C GLY A 144 -4.40 -8.53 16.23
N SER A 145 -4.58 -9.86 16.28
CA SER A 145 -3.73 -10.78 17.08
C SER A 145 -2.35 -11.09 16.48
N VAL A 146 -2.14 -10.81 15.19
CA VAL A 146 -0.86 -11.07 14.52
C VAL A 146 0.15 -9.99 14.88
N ALA A 147 1.28 -10.39 15.49
CA ALA A 147 2.38 -9.47 15.80
C ALA A 147 2.92 -8.85 14.50
N THR A 148 2.92 -7.51 14.42
CA THR A 148 3.21 -6.79 13.20
C THR A 148 4.17 -5.64 13.46
N ARG A 149 5.17 -5.46 12.58
CA ARG A 149 6.03 -4.29 12.51
C ARG A 149 5.91 -3.64 11.15
N LEU A 150 5.73 -2.33 11.13
CA LEU A 150 5.78 -1.49 9.94
C LEU A 150 7.00 -0.59 10.02
N LEU A 151 7.88 -0.67 9.03
CA LEU A 151 8.92 0.33 8.76
C LEU A 151 8.46 1.19 7.58
N ASP A 152 8.14 2.46 7.87
CA ASP A 152 7.70 3.44 6.88
C ASP A 152 8.80 4.47 6.61
N SER A 153 9.18 4.60 5.34
CA SER A 153 10.19 5.54 4.87
C SER A 153 9.54 6.67 4.09
N SER A 154 9.54 7.86 4.68
CA SER A 154 8.97 9.08 4.09
C SER A 154 10.05 10.15 3.91
N ARG A 155 9.78 11.18 3.08
CA ARG A 155 10.74 12.28 2.86
C ARG A 155 10.82 13.20 4.08
N SER A 156 9.65 13.56 4.63
CA SER A 156 9.51 14.40 5.81
C SER A 156 8.33 13.93 6.65
N TYR A 157 8.16 14.51 7.82
CA TYR A 157 7.02 14.23 8.69
C TYR A 157 5.67 14.59 8.06
N ALA A 158 5.63 15.64 7.24
CA ALA A 158 4.43 16.05 6.51
C ALA A 158 4.09 15.13 5.33
N ASP A 159 5.04 14.31 4.87
CA ASP A 159 4.86 13.36 3.78
C ASP A 159 4.46 11.95 4.27
N ILE A 160 4.30 11.74 5.58
CA ILE A 160 3.83 10.46 6.12
C ILE A 160 2.34 10.31 5.76
N ILE A 161 2.08 9.38 4.84
CA ILE A 161 0.72 9.02 4.43
C ILE A 161 0.05 8.23 5.56
N TYR A 162 -1.22 8.52 5.87
CA TYR A 162 -1.99 7.91 6.97
C TYR A 162 -1.40 8.10 8.37
N ARG A 163 -0.59 9.14 8.59
CA ARG A 163 0.07 9.37 9.88
C ARG A 163 -0.85 9.25 11.09
N ASP A 164 -1.95 10.00 11.09
CA ASP A 164 -2.90 10.02 12.21
C ASP A 164 -3.65 8.68 12.37
N GLU A 165 -3.81 7.93 11.28
CA GLU A 165 -4.39 6.59 11.33
C GLU A 165 -3.41 5.58 11.90
N LEU A 166 -2.14 5.61 11.48
CA LEU A 166 -1.08 4.75 12.02
C LEU A 166 -0.92 4.97 13.53
N ASP A 167 -0.94 6.22 14.00
CA ASP A 167 -0.92 6.57 15.42
C ASP A 167 -2.11 5.98 16.18
N ARG A 168 -3.31 6.01 15.60
CA ARG A 168 -4.50 5.40 16.19
C ARG A 168 -4.41 3.87 16.24
N LEU A 169 -3.92 3.25 15.17
CA LEU A 169 -3.75 1.79 15.11
C LEU A 169 -2.77 1.30 16.17
N VAL A 170 -1.64 2.00 16.38
CA VAL A 170 -0.67 1.68 17.43
C VAL A 170 -1.29 1.83 18.82
N LYS A 171 -2.04 2.90 19.07
CA LYS A 171 -2.70 3.14 20.39
C LYS A 171 -3.74 2.07 20.73
N ASN A 172 -4.38 1.49 19.73
CA ASN A 172 -5.46 0.54 19.90
C ASN A 172 -5.01 -0.93 19.99
N THR A 173 -3.72 -1.21 19.81
CA THR A 173 -3.19 -2.57 19.90
C THR A 173 -1.72 -2.61 20.32
N THR A 174 -1.40 -3.54 21.22
CA THR A 174 -0.01 -3.80 21.67
C THR A 174 0.79 -4.66 20.71
N MET A 175 0.16 -5.20 19.68
CA MET A 175 0.76 -6.13 18.71
C MET A 175 1.18 -5.44 17.40
N LEU A 176 1.13 -4.10 17.36
CA LEU A 176 1.57 -3.30 16.22
C LEU A 176 2.64 -2.31 16.67
N GLU A 177 3.79 -2.37 16.03
CA GLU A 177 4.86 -1.39 16.14
C GLU A 177 5.03 -0.67 14.79
N VAL A 178 5.09 0.65 14.81
CA VAL A 178 5.34 1.48 13.63
C VAL A 178 6.60 2.28 13.85
N VAL A 179 7.54 2.12 12.93
CA VAL A 179 8.83 2.81 12.92
C VAL A 179 8.91 3.67 11.67
N HIS A 180 9.16 4.97 11.86
CA HIS A 180 9.35 5.90 10.75
C HIS A 180 10.81 6.25 10.55
N THR A 181 11.22 6.36 9.28
CA THR A 181 12.48 7.00 8.89
C THR A 181 12.22 8.18 7.96
N LEU A 182 12.78 9.36 8.29
CA LEU A 182 12.61 10.59 7.52
C LEU A 182 13.90 10.89 6.76
N THR A 183 13.84 10.83 5.42
CA THR A 183 15.04 10.81 4.58
C THR A 183 15.54 12.19 4.15
N ARG A 184 14.74 13.28 4.33
CA ARG A 184 15.11 14.64 3.90
C ARG A 184 14.98 15.68 4.99
N ALA A 185 13.82 15.78 5.65
CA ALA A 185 13.55 16.80 6.64
C ALA A 185 12.89 16.21 7.88
N GLN A 186 13.37 16.60 9.05
CA GLN A 186 12.89 16.15 10.35
C GLN A 186 12.33 17.35 11.12
N PRO A 187 11.21 17.20 11.84
CA PRO A 187 10.72 18.25 12.72
C PRO A 187 11.65 18.41 13.95
N PRO A 188 11.65 19.57 14.61
CA PRO A 188 12.36 19.73 15.87
C PRO A 188 11.97 18.66 16.89
N GLY A 189 12.96 18.07 17.56
CA GLY A 189 12.74 17.02 18.56
C GLY A 189 12.50 15.62 17.98
N TRP A 190 12.70 15.40 16.68
CA TRP A 190 12.60 14.07 16.09
C TRP A 190 13.65 13.12 16.69
N THR A 191 13.19 11.98 17.19
CA THR A 191 14.04 10.93 17.80
C THR A 191 14.10 9.64 17.00
N GLY A 192 13.31 9.55 15.90
CA GLY A 192 13.32 8.40 14.99
C GLY A 192 14.49 8.43 14.00
N TYR A 193 14.50 7.46 13.10
CA TYR A 193 15.55 7.40 12.07
C TYR A 193 15.46 8.60 11.11
N HIS A 194 16.64 9.04 10.61
CA HIS A 194 16.77 10.19 9.71
C HIS A 194 17.68 9.88 8.50
N ARG A 195 17.63 8.65 8.02
CA ARG A 195 18.42 8.14 6.89
C ARG A 195 17.58 7.22 6.00
N ARG A 196 18.09 6.91 4.83
CA ARG A 196 17.51 5.86 3.98
C ARG A 196 17.62 4.51 4.67
N ILE A 197 16.72 3.58 4.30
CA ILE A 197 16.78 2.20 4.76
C ILE A 197 18.14 1.59 4.38
N ASP A 198 18.75 0.94 5.35
CA ASP A 198 20.01 0.24 5.24
C ASP A 198 19.97 -1.08 6.03
N PRO A 199 20.98 -1.96 5.87
CA PRO A 199 21.00 -3.25 6.57
C PRO A 199 21.04 -3.12 8.10
N GLU A 200 21.64 -2.05 8.65
CA GLU A 200 21.71 -1.82 10.09
C GLU A 200 20.32 -1.50 10.65
N MET A 201 19.58 -0.58 10.02
CA MET A 201 18.20 -0.25 10.40
C MET A 201 17.29 -1.49 10.33
N LEU A 202 17.40 -2.28 9.27
CA LEU A 202 16.61 -3.51 9.14
C LEU A 202 16.98 -4.55 10.20
N ARG A 203 18.24 -4.64 10.62
CA ARG A 203 18.65 -5.52 11.73
C ARG A 203 18.03 -5.10 13.06
N GLU A 204 17.87 -3.79 13.28
CA GLU A 204 17.26 -3.25 14.50
C GLU A 204 15.74 -3.38 14.50
N VAL A 205 15.11 -3.14 13.36
CA VAL A 205 13.63 -3.05 13.24
C VAL A 205 13.00 -4.38 12.89
N ALA A 206 13.60 -5.21 12.03
CA ALA A 206 12.97 -6.46 11.61
C ALA A 206 12.90 -7.49 12.76
N TRP A 207 12.00 -8.45 12.60
CA TRP A 207 12.01 -9.66 13.44
C TRP A 207 13.30 -10.43 13.19
N SER A 208 13.77 -11.18 14.18
CA SER A 208 14.84 -12.17 13.93
C SER A 208 14.41 -13.15 12.83
N SER A 209 15.33 -13.54 11.96
CA SER A 209 15.07 -14.54 10.90
C SER A 209 14.55 -15.87 11.43
N ASP A 210 14.94 -16.26 12.66
CA ASP A 210 14.47 -17.46 13.34
C ASP A 210 12.96 -17.45 13.62
N GLN A 211 12.37 -16.27 13.76
CA GLN A 211 10.92 -16.10 13.93
C GLN A 211 10.16 -16.28 12.62
N ARG A 212 10.86 -16.41 11.49
CA ARG A 212 10.30 -16.66 10.15
C ARG A 212 9.17 -15.70 9.76
N PRO A 213 9.37 -14.37 9.83
CA PRO A 213 8.31 -13.44 9.50
C PRO A 213 7.85 -13.59 8.05
N LEU A 214 6.56 -13.29 7.81
CA LEU A 214 6.07 -12.95 6.49
C LEU A 214 6.40 -11.49 6.22
N THR A 215 7.10 -11.22 5.13
CA THR A 215 7.57 -9.87 4.82
C THR A 215 6.96 -9.35 3.53
N PHE A 216 6.44 -8.13 3.57
CA PHE A 216 5.91 -7.42 2.41
C PHE A 216 6.63 -6.08 2.25
N ILE A 217 7.25 -5.88 1.10
CA ILE A 217 8.02 -4.67 0.80
C ILE A 217 7.39 -3.99 -0.41
N CYS A 218 6.97 -2.73 -0.29
CA CYS A 218 6.41 -1.97 -1.39
C CYS A 218 7.02 -0.56 -1.45
N GLY A 219 7.37 -0.12 -2.66
CA GLY A 219 7.98 1.18 -2.87
C GLY A 219 8.66 1.33 -4.23
N PRO A 220 9.45 2.40 -4.43
CA PRO A 220 10.27 2.58 -5.61
C PRO A 220 11.27 1.42 -5.79
N THR A 221 11.56 1.05 -7.05
CA THR A 221 12.43 -0.08 -7.36
C THR A 221 13.75 -0.11 -6.56
N PRO A 222 14.55 0.97 -6.47
CA PRO A 222 15.81 0.93 -5.70
C PRO A 222 15.60 0.69 -4.19
N PHE A 223 14.50 1.20 -3.64
CA PHE A 223 14.12 1.00 -2.23
C PHE A 223 13.81 -0.48 -1.96
N VAL A 224 12.97 -1.08 -2.81
CA VAL A 224 12.56 -2.48 -2.67
C VAL A 224 13.76 -3.42 -2.80
N GLU A 225 14.64 -3.18 -3.78
CA GLU A 225 15.85 -3.99 -3.99
C GLU A 225 16.79 -3.90 -2.77
N THR A 226 17.03 -2.69 -2.25
CA THR A 226 17.86 -2.50 -1.06
C THR A 226 17.29 -3.23 0.15
N ALA A 227 16.00 -3.08 0.42
CA ALA A 227 15.37 -3.70 1.57
C ALA A 227 15.34 -5.23 1.46
N ALA A 228 14.97 -5.78 0.30
CA ALA A 228 14.92 -7.22 0.08
C ALA A 228 16.31 -7.87 0.18
N ALA A 229 17.32 -7.31 -0.50
CA ALA A 229 18.69 -7.82 -0.45
C ALA A 229 19.27 -7.77 0.97
N SER A 230 18.99 -6.69 1.71
CA SER A 230 19.43 -6.56 3.10
C SER A 230 18.81 -7.62 4.00
N LEU A 231 17.51 -7.87 3.90
CA LEU A 231 16.84 -8.91 4.69
C LEU A 231 17.37 -10.31 4.36
N VAL A 232 17.61 -10.61 3.10
CA VAL A 232 18.24 -11.89 2.69
C VAL A 232 19.63 -12.02 3.30
N THR A 233 20.45 -10.96 3.27
CA THR A 233 21.78 -10.93 3.91
C THR A 233 21.71 -11.12 5.44
N LEU A 234 20.61 -10.67 6.06
CA LEU A 234 20.33 -10.88 7.49
C LEU A 234 19.75 -12.28 7.81
N GLY A 235 19.67 -13.17 6.81
CA GLY A 235 19.25 -14.56 6.98
C GLY A 235 17.75 -14.80 6.85
N HIS A 236 16.97 -13.81 6.42
CA HIS A 236 15.54 -14.03 6.14
C HIS A 236 15.34 -14.93 4.93
N ASP A 237 14.34 -15.81 5.00
CA ASP A 237 13.98 -16.72 3.93
C ASP A 237 13.40 -15.95 2.72
N PRO A 238 14.05 -15.96 1.54
CA PRO A 238 13.56 -15.25 0.35
C PRO A 238 12.15 -15.68 -0.08
N ALA A 239 11.75 -16.93 0.18
CA ALA A 239 10.42 -17.42 -0.13
C ALA A 239 9.31 -16.76 0.71
N ARG A 240 9.68 -16.12 1.82
CA ARG A 240 8.78 -15.40 2.71
C ARG A 240 8.84 -13.87 2.55
N ILE A 241 9.63 -13.38 1.59
CA ILE A 241 9.71 -11.96 1.26
C ILE A 241 8.94 -11.74 -0.05
N LYS A 242 7.84 -10.99 0.03
CA LYS A 242 7.04 -10.58 -1.12
C LYS A 242 7.30 -9.11 -1.42
N THR A 243 7.45 -8.78 -2.68
CA THR A 243 7.83 -7.43 -3.11
C THR A 243 6.91 -6.92 -4.20
N GLU A 244 6.56 -5.63 -4.11
CA GLU A 244 5.84 -4.89 -5.15
C GLU A 244 6.58 -3.57 -5.43
N ARG A 245 6.71 -3.23 -6.70
CA ARG A 245 7.49 -2.08 -7.17
C ARG A 245 6.62 -1.14 -7.97
N PHE A 246 6.83 0.14 -7.82
CA PHE A 246 6.25 1.17 -8.67
C PHE A 246 7.31 2.18 -9.09
N GLY A 247 6.96 3.01 -10.09
CA GLY A 247 7.87 3.96 -10.73
C GLY A 247 8.46 3.39 -12.01
N PRO A 248 9.25 4.17 -12.75
CA PRO A 248 9.86 3.71 -13.97
C PRO A 248 10.71 2.48 -13.64
N THR A 249 10.45 1.38 -14.31
CA THR A 249 11.37 0.23 -14.38
C THR A 249 12.63 0.79 -15.03
N GLY A 250 13.67 1.03 -14.23
CA GLY A 250 14.83 1.76 -14.63
C GLY A 250 15.42 1.21 -15.92
N GLU A 251 15.51 2.07 -16.93
CA GLU A 251 16.68 2.06 -17.78
C GLU A 251 17.83 2.60 -16.93
N ALA A 252 18.83 1.75 -16.77
CA ALA A 252 20.08 2.09 -16.11
C ALA A 252 20.89 3.09 -16.96
#